data_f72823282de7d6b10ab88724bd78899c
#
_entry.id   f72823282de7d6b10ab88724bd78899c
#
_cell.length_a   1.000
_cell.length_b   1.000
_cell.length_c   1.000
_cell.angle_alpha   90.00
_cell.angle_beta   90.00
_cell.angle_gamma   90.00
#
_symmetry.space_group_name_H-M   'P 1'
#
loop_
_entity.id
_entity.type
_entity.pdbx_description
1 polymer ?
#
loop_
_entity_poly.entity_id
_entity_poly.type
_entity_poly.pdbx_seq_one_letter_code
_entity_poly.pdbx_strand_id
1 'polypeptide(L)'
;LAKRAGLLRRDSVHGSFQGTLRVDEENECIIANGNVIRVIYAEGPDKIDYTTYGINNAIVIDNTGAWSDEEGLSQHLKSKGAARVILTAPGKGNIKNIVAGINHRDIEQDDTVLAAASCTTNAIVPVLKAVNDRYQIVNGHMETVHAYTNDQNLIDNFHKKNRRGRGAPLNMVITETGASSAVTKLLPELDGKLTGNAIRVPTPNVSLVILNLTLNEATTEDELKEFLRTSALYGKLQRQIDFTTSPDIVSSDLVGNRHACIVDGEAIIVKDNRVVLYVWYDNEFGYSCQVVRVVQKMAGIAYPLIPENAQDMGF
;
A
#
# COMPACT_ATOMS: atom_id res chain seq x y z
N LEU A 1 -10.77 24.56 10.82
CA LEU A 1 -11.17 24.11 9.46
C LEU A 1 -10.24 24.65 8.39
N ALA A 2 -10.04 25.98 8.29
CA ALA A 2 -9.24 26.60 7.23
C ALA A 2 -7.82 26.00 7.08
N LYS A 3 -7.10 25.74 8.19
CA LYS A 3 -5.78 25.09 8.16
C LYS A 3 -5.84 23.68 7.58
N ARG A 4 -6.86 22.86 7.92
CA ARG A 4 -7.05 21.51 7.38
C ARG A 4 -7.36 21.54 5.89
N ALA A 5 -8.24 22.43 5.46
CA ALA A 5 -8.52 22.66 4.05
C ALA A 5 -7.27 23.16 3.29
N GLY A 6 -6.43 23.98 3.94
CA GLY A 6 -5.15 24.43 3.39
C GLY A 6 -4.18 23.28 3.10
N LEU A 7 -4.11 22.29 4.00
CA LEU A 7 -3.30 21.06 3.80
C LEU A 7 -3.85 20.21 2.66
N LEU A 8 -5.18 20.04 2.58
CA LEU A 8 -5.79 19.32 1.47
C LEU A 8 -5.59 20.04 0.12
N ARG A 9 -5.54 21.38 0.13
CA ARG A 9 -5.40 22.18 -1.09
C ARG A 9 -4.05 22.07 -1.75
N ARG A 10 -2.99 21.82 -0.97
CA ARG A 10 -1.62 21.75 -1.47
C ARG A 10 -0.83 20.68 -0.75
N ASP A 11 -0.31 19.75 -1.51
CA ASP A 11 0.61 18.74 -1.08
C ASP A 11 1.98 18.98 -1.71
N SER A 12 3.06 18.79 -0.94
CA SER A 12 4.42 19.07 -1.42
C SER A 12 4.91 18.07 -2.47
N VAL A 13 4.36 16.85 -2.47
CA VAL A 13 4.73 15.77 -3.37
C VAL A 13 3.75 15.69 -4.55
N HIS A 14 2.43 15.65 -4.24
CA HIS A 14 1.39 15.45 -5.25
C HIS A 14 0.82 16.75 -5.83
N GLY A 15 1.27 17.91 -5.33
CA GLY A 15 0.89 19.21 -5.84
C GLY A 15 -0.49 19.71 -5.36
N SER A 16 -1.16 20.48 -6.20
CA SER A 16 -2.43 21.09 -5.85
C SER A 16 -3.59 20.13 -6.04
N PHE A 17 -4.55 20.17 -5.10
CA PHE A 17 -5.81 19.45 -5.21
C PHE A 17 -6.54 19.80 -6.53
N GLN A 18 -6.83 18.78 -7.31
CA GLN A 18 -7.46 18.94 -8.63
C GLN A 18 -8.97 19.07 -8.47
N GLY A 19 -9.44 20.29 -8.23
CA GLY A 19 -10.86 20.56 -8.08
C GLY A 19 -11.21 21.73 -7.19
N THR A 20 -12.48 21.82 -6.82
CA THR A 20 -12.99 22.88 -5.95
C THR A 20 -12.89 22.48 -4.48
N LEU A 21 -12.44 23.41 -3.65
CA LEU A 21 -12.36 23.25 -2.21
C LEU A 21 -12.86 24.49 -1.49
N ARG A 22 -13.90 24.33 -0.69
CA ARG A 22 -14.47 25.40 0.14
C ARG A 22 -14.56 24.98 1.59
N VAL A 23 -14.53 25.94 2.48
CA VAL A 23 -14.74 25.76 3.92
C VAL A 23 -16.09 26.36 4.27
N ASP A 24 -16.88 25.64 5.01
CA ASP A 24 -18.13 26.10 5.62
C ASP A 24 -17.93 26.03 7.13
N GLU A 25 -17.62 27.20 7.73
CA GLU A 25 -17.34 27.31 9.16
C GLU A 25 -18.61 27.14 10.00
N GLU A 26 -19.76 27.55 9.47
CA GLU A 26 -21.06 27.48 10.16
C GLU A 26 -21.49 25.98 10.34
N ASN A 27 -21.32 25.19 9.32
CA ASN A 27 -21.66 23.77 9.34
C ASN A 27 -20.50 22.84 9.70
N GLU A 28 -19.35 23.38 10.11
CA GLU A 28 -18.14 22.65 10.47
C GLU A 28 -17.70 21.63 9.42
N CYS A 29 -17.72 22.01 8.13
CA CYS A 29 -17.37 21.10 7.06
C CYS A 29 -16.43 21.69 6.01
N ILE A 30 -15.77 20.79 5.29
CA ILE A 30 -15.00 21.06 4.09
C ILE A 30 -15.79 20.49 2.92
N ILE A 31 -15.97 21.27 1.85
CA ILE A 31 -16.65 20.82 0.64
C ILE A 31 -15.61 20.65 -0.46
N ALA A 32 -15.36 19.39 -0.84
CA ALA A 32 -14.38 19.02 -1.85
C ALA A 32 -15.09 18.40 -3.06
N ASN A 33 -15.02 19.06 -4.23
CA ASN A 33 -15.73 18.64 -5.44
C ASN A 33 -17.22 18.33 -5.22
N GLY A 34 -17.88 19.15 -4.41
CA GLY A 34 -19.30 18.98 -4.06
C GLY A 34 -19.57 17.98 -2.93
N ASN A 35 -18.58 17.19 -2.52
CA ASN A 35 -18.74 16.26 -1.38
C ASN A 35 -18.54 17.00 -0.07
N VAL A 36 -19.48 16.84 0.85
CA VAL A 36 -19.43 17.43 2.19
C VAL A 36 -18.63 16.51 3.11
N ILE A 37 -17.53 17.05 3.65
CA ILE A 37 -16.65 16.38 4.61
C ILE A 37 -16.85 17.06 5.96
N ARG A 38 -17.60 16.43 6.85
CA ARG A 38 -17.78 16.95 8.21
C ARG A 38 -16.52 16.74 9.03
N VAL A 39 -16.10 17.79 9.75
CA VAL A 39 -14.93 17.72 10.62
C VAL A 39 -15.39 17.60 12.06
N ILE A 40 -15.08 16.48 12.69
CA ILE A 40 -15.46 16.18 14.07
C ILE A 40 -14.21 16.29 14.95
N TYR A 41 -14.30 17.02 16.04
CA TYR A 41 -13.26 17.15 17.05
C TYR A 41 -13.67 16.35 18.28
N ALA A 42 -12.81 15.43 18.72
CA ALA A 42 -13.04 14.61 19.90
C ALA A 42 -11.72 14.29 20.61
N GLU A 43 -11.77 14.06 21.92
CA GLU A 43 -10.60 13.70 22.74
C GLU A 43 -10.15 12.25 22.50
N GLY A 44 -11.02 11.39 22.01
CA GLY A 44 -10.74 10.00 21.70
C GLY A 44 -11.80 9.41 20.78
N PRO A 45 -11.52 8.26 20.16
CA PRO A 45 -12.45 7.62 19.23
C PRO A 45 -13.75 7.20 19.92
N ASP A 46 -13.70 6.77 21.16
CA ASP A 46 -14.84 6.33 21.96
C ASP A 46 -15.77 7.47 22.43
N LYS A 47 -15.41 8.72 22.18
CA LYS A 47 -16.19 9.92 22.54
C LYS A 47 -17.05 10.44 21.40
N ILE A 48 -17.06 9.78 20.25
CA ILE A 48 -17.80 10.21 19.07
C ILE A 48 -19.14 9.47 19.01
N ASP A 49 -20.23 10.19 18.80
CA ASP A 49 -21.52 9.61 18.40
C ASP A 49 -21.79 9.98 16.94
N TYR A 50 -21.43 9.07 16.02
CA TYR A 50 -21.62 9.28 14.59
C TYR A 50 -23.10 9.38 14.20
N THR A 51 -24.01 8.81 14.99
CA THR A 51 -25.44 8.82 14.68
C THR A 51 -26.03 10.23 14.74
N THR A 52 -25.46 11.12 15.53
CA THR A 52 -25.87 12.54 15.59
C THR A 52 -25.63 13.28 14.27
N TYR A 53 -24.77 12.73 13.41
CA TYR A 53 -24.48 13.22 12.06
C TYR A 53 -25.19 12.40 10.96
N GLY A 54 -26.13 11.52 11.34
CA GLY A 54 -26.83 10.64 10.43
C GLY A 54 -25.97 9.47 9.88
N ILE A 55 -24.79 9.23 10.48
CA ILE A 55 -23.86 8.19 10.06
C ILE A 55 -24.13 6.93 10.89
N ASN A 56 -24.48 5.84 10.19
CA ASN A 56 -24.73 4.54 10.78
C ASN A 56 -23.96 3.47 9.99
N ASN A 57 -23.52 2.41 10.67
CA ASN A 57 -22.80 1.30 10.07
C ASN A 57 -21.53 1.74 9.32
N ALA A 58 -20.79 2.69 9.87
CA ALA A 58 -19.61 3.28 9.24
C ALA A 58 -18.39 2.35 9.30
N ILE A 59 -17.57 2.44 8.26
CA ILE A 59 -16.19 1.92 8.26
C ILE A 59 -15.27 3.07 8.65
N VAL A 60 -14.58 2.94 9.78
CA VAL A 60 -13.58 3.91 10.23
C VAL A 60 -12.22 3.53 9.63
N ILE A 61 -11.56 4.48 8.99
CA ILE A 61 -10.19 4.33 8.48
C ILE A 61 -9.25 4.99 9.47
N ASP A 62 -8.47 4.18 10.21
CA ASP A 62 -7.48 4.68 11.16
C ASP A 62 -6.12 4.89 10.48
N ASN A 63 -5.72 6.14 10.39
CA ASN A 63 -4.40 6.57 9.94
C ASN A 63 -3.72 7.48 10.97
N THR A 64 -4.12 7.38 12.23
CA THR A 64 -3.62 8.23 13.32
C THR A 64 -2.19 7.88 13.74
N GLY A 65 -1.77 6.62 13.53
CA GLY A 65 -0.52 6.07 14.03
C GLY A 65 -0.51 5.80 15.54
N ALA A 66 -1.64 5.97 16.23
CA ALA A 66 -1.76 5.78 17.67
C ALA A 66 -1.80 4.30 18.06
N TRP A 67 -2.53 3.49 17.31
CA TRP A 67 -2.75 2.07 17.60
C TRP A 67 -2.33 1.18 16.43
N SER A 68 -1.97 -0.05 16.73
CA SER A 68 -1.64 -1.06 15.74
C SER A 68 -2.05 -2.47 16.14
N ASP A 69 -2.74 -2.60 17.28
CA ASP A 69 -3.27 -3.85 17.82
C ASP A 69 -4.80 -3.79 17.92
N GLU A 70 -5.40 -4.95 18.16
CA GLU A 70 -6.85 -5.09 18.17
C GLU A 70 -7.51 -4.32 19.33
N GLU A 71 -6.86 -4.29 20.50
CA GLU A 71 -7.37 -3.58 21.68
C GLU A 71 -7.50 -2.08 21.41
N GLY A 72 -6.44 -1.46 20.88
CA GLY A 72 -6.41 -0.04 20.56
C GLY A 72 -7.41 0.32 19.46
N LEU A 73 -7.43 -0.43 18.36
CA LEU A 73 -8.33 -0.17 17.22
C LEU A 73 -9.80 -0.38 17.59
N SER A 74 -10.11 -1.31 18.47
CA SER A 74 -11.47 -1.56 18.94
C SER A 74 -12.08 -0.39 19.73
N GLN A 75 -11.26 0.60 20.12
CA GLN A 75 -11.80 1.85 20.71
C GLN A 75 -12.75 2.57 19.74
N HIS A 76 -12.50 2.50 18.44
CA HIS A 76 -13.39 3.07 17.43
C HIS A 76 -14.77 2.41 17.41
N LEU A 77 -14.83 1.11 17.71
CA LEU A 77 -16.09 0.35 17.72
C LEU A 77 -17.00 0.67 18.92
N LYS A 78 -16.47 1.37 19.94
CA LYS A 78 -17.27 1.88 21.06
C LYS A 78 -18.09 3.10 20.68
N SER A 79 -17.77 3.74 19.56
CA SER A 79 -18.51 4.89 19.03
C SER A 79 -19.81 4.43 18.39
N LYS A 80 -20.92 5.05 18.75
CA LYS A 80 -22.21 4.76 18.10
C LYS A 80 -22.12 5.10 16.61
N GLY A 81 -22.62 4.21 15.78
CA GLY A 81 -22.60 4.35 14.33
C GLY A 81 -21.37 3.80 13.65
N ALA A 82 -20.27 3.48 14.34
CA ALA A 82 -19.13 2.75 13.80
C ALA A 82 -19.42 1.24 13.83
N ALA A 83 -19.12 0.54 12.73
CA ALA A 83 -19.34 -0.91 12.63
C ALA A 83 -18.03 -1.67 12.39
N ARG A 84 -17.09 -1.07 11.67
CA ARG A 84 -15.82 -1.68 11.32
C ARG A 84 -14.71 -0.65 11.36
N VAL A 85 -13.49 -1.12 11.58
CA VAL A 85 -12.28 -0.28 11.50
C VAL A 85 -11.23 -0.97 10.64
N ILE A 86 -10.55 -0.17 9.82
CA ILE A 86 -9.37 -0.61 9.05
C ILE A 86 -8.18 0.29 9.38
N LEU A 87 -7.08 -0.33 9.78
CA LEU A 87 -5.80 0.33 10.01
C LEU A 87 -5.04 0.52 8.69
N THR A 88 -4.52 1.71 8.45
CA THR A 88 -3.65 2.01 7.29
C THR A 88 -2.16 1.81 7.59
N ALA A 89 -1.85 0.72 8.27
CA ALA A 89 -0.51 0.28 8.62
C ALA A 89 -0.54 -1.23 8.89
N PRO A 90 0.62 -1.91 9.07
CA PRO A 90 0.63 -3.31 9.45
C PRO A 90 -0.03 -3.54 10.81
N GLY A 91 -1.05 -4.38 10.84
CA GLY A 91 -1.71 -4.83 12.08
C GLY A 91 -0.83 -5.81 12.83
N LYS A 92 -0.81 -5.70 14.17
CA LYS A 92 -0.12 -6.61 15.08
C LYS A 92 -1.04 -7.69 15.61
N GLY A 93 -0.43 -8.75 16.15
CA GLY A 93 -1.16 -9.87 16.72
C GLY A 93 -1.96 -10.62 15.66
N ASN A 94 -3.26 -10.85 15.95
CA ASN A 94 -4.16 -11.64 15.11
C ASN A 94 -4.93 -10.81 14.07
N ILE A 95 -4.69 -9.50 13.97
CA ILE A 95 -5.37 -8.67 13.00
C ILE A 95 -5.08 -9.18 11.58
N LYS A 96 -6.12 -9.48 10.82
CA LYS A 96 -5.98 -9.85 9.41
C LYS A 96 -5.41 -8.67 8.63
N ASN A 97 -4.24 -8.86 8.03
CA ASN A 97 -3.63 -7.91 7.11
C ASN A 97 -4.12 -8.23 5.70
N ILE A 98 -4.81 -7.29 5.07
CA ILE A 98 -5.46 -7.48 3.78
C ILE A 98 -4.66 -6.76 2.69
N VAL A 99 -4.36 -7.48 1.62
CA VAL A 99 -3.80 -6.95 0.37
C VAL A 99 -4.83 -7.15 -0.74
N ALA A 100 -5.26 -6.04 -1.34
CA ALA A 100 -6.23 -6.07 -2.43
C ALA A 100 -5.71 -6.93 -3.60
N GLY A 101 -6.57 -7.76 -4.19
CA GLY A 101 -6.18 -8.69 -5.25
C GLY A 101 -5.64 -10.03 -4.75
N ILE A 102 -5.13 -10.10 -3.52
CA ILE A 102 -4.50 -11.31 -2.95
C ILE A 102 -5.48 -12.03 -2.01
N ASN A 103 -5.68 -11.49 -0.82
CA ASN A 103 -6.52 -12.14 0.21
C ASN A 103 -7.77 -11.31 0.58
N HIS A 104 -8.13 -10.32 -0.21
CA HIS A 104 -9.33 -9.50 0.06
C HIS A 104 -10.65 -10.30 0.02
N ARG A 105 -10.62 -11.51 -0.53
CA ARG A 105 -11.77 -12.42 -0.53
C ARG A 105 -11.97 -13.12 0.82
N ASP A 106 -10.93 -13.12 1.67
CA ASP A 106 -10.95 -13.71 3.00
C ASP A 106 -11.57 -12.77 4.04
N ILE A 107 -12.03 -11.59 3.61
CA ILE A 107 -12.80 -10.68 4.47
C ILE A 107 -14.18 -11.26 4.68
N GLU A 108 -14.47 -11.57 5.93
CA GLU A 108 -15.75 -12.11 6.39
C GLU A 108 -16.66 -11.00 6.90
N GLN A 109 -17.94 -11.32 7.07
CA GLN A 109 -18.93 -10.32 7.47
C GLN A 109 -18.75 -9.86 8.92
N ASP A 110 -18.21 -10.72 9.77
CA ASP A 110 -17.90 -10.50 11.18
C ASP A 110 -16.52 -9.94 11.45
N ASP A 111 -15.68 -9.78 10.42
CA ASP A 111 -14.41 -9.08 10.55
C ASP A 111 -14.65 -7.59 10.85
N THR A 112 -14.50 -7.20 12.11
CA THR A 112 -14.71 -5.82 12.57
C THR A 112 -13.43 -4.99 12.61
N VAL A 113 -12.27 -5.64 12.81
CA VAL A 113 -10.94 -4.99 12.87
C VAL A 113 -10.02 -5.60 11.82
N LEU A 114 -9.62 -4.80 10.86
CA LEU A 114 -8.73 -5.21 9.77
C LEU A 114 -7.55 -4.24 9.61
N ALA A 115 -6.54 -4.64 8.88
CA ALA A 115 -5.42 -3.79 8.50
C ALA A 115 -5.13 -3.92 6.99
N ALA A 116 -4.73 -2.84 6.35
CA ALA A 116 -4.39 -2.80 4.93
C ALA A 116 -2.92 -3.16 4.65
N ALA A 117 -2.25 -3.79 5.60
CA ALA A 117 -0.82 -4.12 5.54
C ALA A 117 0.07 -2.87 5.33
N SER A 118 1.32 -3.04 4.88
CA SER A 118 2.21 -1.93 4.55
C SER A 118 2.23 -1.62 3.06
N CYS A 119 2.70 -0.43 2.69
CA CYS A 119 2.93 -0.06 1.29
C CYS A 119 3.89 -1.05 0.60
N THR A 120 4.98 -1.42 1.27
CA THR A 120 5.96 -2.39 0.77
C THR A 120 5.33 -3.77 0.58
N THR A 121 4.52 -4.25 1.53
CA THR A 121 3.81 -5.54 1.41
C THR A 121 2.84 -5.52 0.22
N ASN A 122 2.08 -4.43 0.05
CA ASN A 122 1.18 -4.27 -1.10
C ASN A 122 1.93 -4.26 -2.43
N ALA A 123 3.15 -3.70 -2.49
CA ALA A 123 3.96 -3.68 -3.70
C ALA A 123 4.55 -5.06 -4.04
N ILE A 124 5.04 -5.79 -3.04
CA ILE A 124 5.80 -7.03 -3.27
C ILE A 124 4.89 -8.22 -3.53
N VAL A 125 3.83 -8.39 -2.74
CA VAL A 125 3.03 -9.62 -2.71
C VAL A 125 2.37 -9.93 -4.06
N PRO A 126 1.80 -8.97 -4.81
CA PRO A 126 1.23 -9.26 -6.11
C PRO A 126 2.24 -9.80 -7.13
N VAL A 127 3.45 -9.22 -7.17
CA VAL A 127 4.51 -9.68 -8.08
C VAL A 127 5.03 -11.05 -7.67
N LEU A 128 5.30 -11.26 -6.38
CA LEU A 128 5.74 -12.57 -5.87
C LEU A 128 4.69 -13.64 -6.13
N LYS A 129 3.40 -13.34 -5.95
CA LYS A 129 2.30 -14.27 -6.26
C LYS A 129 2.32 -14.67 -7.73
N ALA A 130 2.35 -13.69 -8.63
CA ALA A 130 2.38 -13.94 -10.07
C ALA A 130 3.59 -14.80 -10.48
N VAL A 131 4.79 -14.43 -10.02
CA VAL A 131 6.03 -15.17 -10.34
C VAL A 131 6.03 -16.56 -9.71
N ASN A 132 5.58 -16.70 -8.45
CA ASN A 132 5.55 -18.00 -7.78
C ASN A 132 4.54 -18.97 -8.40
N ASP A 133 3.37 -18.48 -8.79
CA ASP A 133 2.34 -19.30 -9.45
C ASP A 133 2.81 -19.85 -10.79
N ARG A 134 3.66 -19.12 -11.53
CA ARG A 134 4.15 -19.51 -12.84
C ARG A 134 5.45 -20.29 -12.81
N TYR A 135 6.42 -19.86 -11.97
CA TYR A 135 7.80 -20.36 -12.02
C TYR A 135 8.26 -21.05 -10.73
N GLN A 136 7.48 -20.97 -9.66
CA GLN A 136 7.81 -21.51 -8.32
C GLN A 136 9.13 -20.96 -7.75
N ILE A 137 9.04 -20.06 -6.81
CA ILE A 137 10.20 -19.46 -6.14
C ILE A 137 10.82 -20.48 -5.18
N VAL A 138 12.11 -20.77 -5.37
CA VAL A 138 12.91 -21.65 -4.51
C VAL A 138 13.42 -20.86 -3.30
N ASN A 139 14.05 -19.72 -3.54
CA ASN A 139 14.54 -18.81 -2.51
C ASN A 139 14.72 -17.39 -3.10
N GLY A 140 14.96 -16.43 -2.22
CA GLY A 140 15.25 -15.08 -2.69
C GLY A 140 15.59 -14.10 -1.59
N HIS A 141 15.98 -12.90 -2.03
CA HIS A 141 16.23 -11.74 -1.20
C HIS A 141 15.47 -10.53 -1.73
N MET A 142 14.82 -9.82 -0.81
CA MET A 142 14.06 -8.60 -1.11
C MET A 142 14.76 -7.41 -0.45
N GLU A 143 15.16 -6.45 -1.24
CA GLU A 143 15.70 -5.20 -0.73
C GLU A 143 14.80 -4.04 -1.15
N THR A 144 14.30 -3.25 -0.21
CA THR A 144 13.54 -2.06 -0.56
C THR A 144 14.36 -0.80 -0.34
N VAL A 145 14.58 -0.06 -1.42
CA VAL A 145 15.09 1.31 -1.42
C VAL A 145 13.90 2.22 -1.22
N HIS A 146 13.69 2.67 0.02
CA HIS A 146 12.44 3.29 0.45
C HIS A 146 12.59 4.78 0.68
N ALA A 147 11.67 5.57 0.13
CA ALA A 147 11.55 6.99 0.44
C ALA A 147 11.50 7.22 1.97
N TYR A 148 11.99 8.36 2.44
CA TYR A 148 11.86 8.69 3.86
C TYR A 148 10.38 8.87 4.24
N THR A 149 10.05 8.58 5.47
CA THR A 149 8.69 8.72 6.00
C THR A 149 8.73 9.48 7.33
N ASN A 150 7.57 9.92 7.79
CA ASN A 150 7.45 10.77 8.98
C ASN A 150 7.89 10.08 10.30
N ASP A 151 8.25 8.80 10.27
CA ASP A 151 8.86 8.10 11.40
C ASP A 151 10.38 8.33 11.51
N GLN A 152 11.01 8.99 10.54
CA GLN A 152 12.42 9.39 10.61
C GLN A 152 12.55 10.84 11.09
N ASN A 153 13.62 11.12 11.81
CA ASN A 153 13.89 12.49 12.25
C ASN A 153 14.33 13.36 11.06
N LEU A 154 13.85 14.59 11.01
CA LEU A 154 14.26 15.58 10.01
C LEU A 154 15.72 16.03 10.24
N ILE A 155 16.11 16.17 11.51
CA ILE A 155 17.46 16.49 11.99
C ILE A 155 17.90 15.42 13.00
N ASP A 156 19.19 15.34 13.29
CA ASP A 156 19.75 14.37 14.24
C ASP A 156 19.08 14.51 15.62
N ASN A 157 18.41 13.46 16.09
CA ASN A 157 17.78 13.41 17.39
C ASN A 157 17.57 11.95 17.82
N PHE A 158 17.21 11.73 19.09
CA PHE A 158 16.93 10.40 19.63
C PHE A 158 15.79 9.73 18.85
N HIS A 159 15.95 8.45 18.60
CA HIS A 159 14.93 7.58 18.02
C HIS A 159 15.01 6.17 18.61
N LYS A 160 13.87 5.53 18.87
CA LYS A 160 13.81 4.18 19.45
C LYS A 160 14.42 3.08 18.57
N LYS A 161 14.45 3.29 17.26
CA LYS A 161 15.10 2.39 16.30
C LYS A 161 16.48 2.94 15.92
N ASN A 162 17.46 2.05 15.81
CA ASN A 162 18.81 2.41 15.40
C ASN A 162 18.79 3.13 14.03
N ARG A 163 19.69 4.09 13.85
CA ARG A 163 19.94 4.88 12.64
C ARG A 163 18.81 5.82 12.19
N ARG A 164 17.52 5.56 12.53
CA ARG A 164 16.38 6.41 12.12
C ARG A 164 16.36 7.79 12.81
N GLY A 165 17.19 7.99 13.81
CA GLY A 165 17.37 9.28 14.47
C GLY A 165 18.28 10.25 13.70
N ARG A 166 18.95 9.80 12.63
CA ARG A 166 19.78 10.67 11.79
C ARG A 166 18.92 11.40 10.78
N GLY A 167 19.32 12.62 10.43
CA GLY A 167 18.57 13.51 9.54
C GLY A 167 18.23 12.85 8.19
N ALA A 168 16.96 12.57 7.96
CA ALA A 168 16.47 11.83 6.82
C ALA A 168 16.84 12.43 5.45
N PRO A 169 16.81 13.77 5.26
CA PRO A 169 17.14 14.38 3.97
C PRO A 169 18.60 14.27 3.56
N LEU A 170 19.48 13.88 4.48
CA LEU A 170 20.92 13.87 4.27
C LEU A 170 21.56 12.48 4.28
N ASN A 171 20.81 11.44 4.64
CA ASN A 171 21.39 10.13 4.91
C ASN A 171 20.63 8.98 4.24
N MET A 172 21.39 8.02 3.72
CA MET A 172 20.88 6.67 3.49
C MET A 172 20.96 5.89 4.80
N VAL A 173 19.89 5.15 5.11
CA VAL A 173 19.76 4.44 6.39
C VAL A 173 19.39 2.98 6.15
N ILE A 174 20.31 2.05 6.44
CA ILE A 174 19.99 0.62 6.45
C ILE A 174 19.12 0.35 7.69
N THR A 175 17.98 -0.29 7.49
CA THR A 175 17.03 -0.59 8.56
C THR A 175 16.34 -1.95 8.32
N GLU A 176 15.79 -2.50 9.37
CA GLU A 176 14.99 -3.71 9.27
C GLU A 176 13.67 -3.44 8.52
N THR A 177 13.19 -4.44 7.83
CA THR A 177 11.85 -4.50 7.27
C THR A 177 11.12 -5.74 7.76
N GLY A 178 9.86 -5.57 8.12
CA GLY A 178 8.95 -6.70 8.39
C GLY A 178 8.36 -7.33 7.12
N ALA A 179 8.80 -6.90 5.94
CA ALA A 179 8.19 -7.30 4.68
C ALA A 179 8.29 -8.82 4.43
N SER A 180 9.44 -9.46 4.70
CA SER A 180 9.58 -10.92 4.52
C SER A 180 8.59 -11.70 5.38
N SER A 181 8.51 -11.38 6.66
CA SER A 181 7.54 -12.01 7.57
C SER A 181 6.08 -11.67 7.22
N ALA A 182 5.81 -10.49 6.65
CA ALA A 182 4.48 -10.14 6.18
C ALA A 182 4.10 -10.89 4.91
N VAL A 183 5.06 -11.11 3.99
CA VAL A 183 4.86 -11.91 2.77
C VAL A 183 4.47 -13.33 3.13
N THR A 184 5.16 -13.99 4.06
CA THR A 184 4.88 -15.40 4.40
C THR A 184 3.52 -15.61 5.07
N LYS A 185 2.98 -14.58 5.71
CA LYS A 185 1.58 -14.62 6.23
C LYS A 185 0.54 -14.59 5.11
N LEU A 186 0.85 -13.99 3.97
CA LEU A 186 -0.04 -13.84 2.81
C LEU A 186 0.19 -14.90 1.73
N LEU A 187 1.41 -15.39 1.64
CA LEU A 187 1.86 -16.43 0.72
C LEU A 187 2.62 -17.48 1.54
N PRO A 188 1.91 -18.38 2.26
CA PRO A 188 2.55 -19.36 3.16
C PRO A 188 3.52 -20.31 2.44
N GLU A 189 3.32 -20.53 1.15
CA GLU A 189 4.21 -21.34 0.29
C GLU A 189 5.61 -20.74 0.14
N LEU A 190 5.81 -19.48 0.53
CA LEU A 190 7.12 -18.81 0.55
C LEU A 190 7.77 -18.77 1.94
N ASP A 191 7.20 -19.46 2.92
CA ASP A 191 7.77 -19.50 4.27
C ASP A 191 9.18 -20.11 4.27
N GLY A 192 10.11 -19.46 4.97
CA GLY A 192 11.52 -19.85 5.01
C GLY A 192 12.33 -19.61 3.73
N LYS A 193 11.70 -19.17 2.64
CA LYS A 193 12.38 -18.99 1.34
C LYS A 193 12.92 -17.58 1.12
N LEU A 194 12.42 -16.58 1.84
CA LEU A 194 12.71 -15.18 1.58
C LEU A 194 13.40 -14.50 2.77
N THR A 195 14.43 -13.72 2.45
CA THR A 195 15.04 -12.75 3.38
C THR A 195 14.80 -11.34 2.88
N GLY A 196 14.96 -10.34 3.75
CA GLY A 196 14.78 -8.95 3.29
C GLY A 196 15.28 -7.90 4.28
N ASN A 197 15.61 -6.74 3.72
CA ASN A 197 16.01 -5.54 4.44
C ASN A 197 15.48 -4.28 3.73
N ALA A 198 15.74 -3.12 4.31
CA ALA A 198 15.37 -1.84 3.75
C ALA A 198 16.50 -0.83 3.83
N ILE A 199 16.61 -0.01 2.81
CA ILE A 199 17.46 1.19 2.78
C ILE A 199 16.55 2.39 2.63
N ARG A 200 16.54 3.29 3.62
CA ARG A 200 15.86 4.59 3.49
C ARG A 200 16.77 5.55 2.75
N VAL A 201 16.21 6.28 1.81
CA VAL A 201 16.93 7.23 0.95
C VAL A 201 16.32 8.64 1.03
N PRO A 202 17.08 9.70 0.73
CA PRO A 202 16.59 11.09 0.76
C PRO A 202 15.69 11.45 -0.42
N THR A 203 14.67 10.62 -0.68
CA THR A 203 13.65 10.82 -1.72
C THR A 203 12.30 10.97 -1.03
N PRO A 204 11.48 11.97 -1.38
CA PRO A 204 10.25 12.26 -0.66
C PRO A 204 9.14 11.24 -0.91
N ASN A 205 9.08 10.63 -2.09
CA ASN A 205 8.10 9.63 -2.46
C ASN A 205 8.62 8.73 -3.58
N VAL A 206 7.92 7.67 -3.85
CA VAL A 206 8.23 6.56 -4.75
C VAL A 206 9.45 5.78 -4.29
N SER A 207 9.17 4.59 -3.87
CA SER A 207 10.13 3.59 -3.41
C SER A 207 10.36 2.52 -4.48
N LEU A 208 11.43 1.75 -4.32
CA LEU A 208 11.80 0.68 -5.23
C LEU A 208 12.05 -0.60 -4.44
N VAL A 209 11.52 -1.73 -4.88
CA VAL A 209 11.92 -3.05 -4.39
C VAL A 209 12.78 -3.74 -5.44
N ILE A 210 13.85 -4.33 -4.98
CA ILE A 210 14.72 -5.22 -5.76
C ILE A 210 14.44 -6.65 -5.27
N LEU A 211 13.96 -7.50 -6.17
CA LEU A 211 13.66 -8.91 -5.89
C LEU A 211 14.73 -9.77 -6.57
N ASN A 212 15.64 -10.30 -5.80
CA ASN A 212 16.61 -11.29 -6.27
C ASN A 212 16.03 -12.67 -5.99
N LEU A 213 15.61 -13.40 -7.01
CA LEU A 213 14.90 -14.66 -6.88
C LEU A 213 15.62 -15.80 -7.61
N THR A 214 15.58 -17.00 -7.02
CA THR A 214 15.89 -18.24 -7.68
C THR A 214 14.60 -18.99 -7.95
N LEU A 215 14.33 -19.28 -9.21
CA LEU A 215 13.13 -19.98 -9.67
C LEU A 215 13.40 -21.50 -9.78
N ASN A 216 12.35 -22.31 -9.72
CA ASN A 216 12.46 -23.74 -9.96
C ASN A 216 12.70 -24.05 -11.44
N GLU A 217 12.13 -23.25 -12.32
CA GLU A 217 12.28 -23.39 -13.77
C GLU A 217 13.12 -22.24 -14.32
N ALA A 218 14.00 -22.55 -15.28
CA ALA A 218 14.73 -21.54 -16.03
C ALA A 218 13.76 -20.78 -16.94
N THR A 219 14.05 -19.51 -17.19
CA THR A 219 13.30 -18.66 -18.12
C THR A 219 14.24 -17.75 -18.87
N THR A 220 13.73 -17.07 -19.87
CA THR A 220 14.44 -16.01 -20.58
C THR A 220 13.94 -14.64 -20.16
N GLU A 221 14.71 -13.61 -20.46
CA GLU A 221 14.31 -12.22 -20.18
C GLU A 221 13.02 -11.85 -20.91
N ASP A 222 12.92 -12.21 -22.20
CA ASP A 222 11.75 -11.94 -23.02
C ASP A 222 10.49 -12.66 -22.52
N GLU A 223 10.61 -13.94 -22.13
CA GLU A 223 9.48 -14.69 -21.57
C GLU A 223 8.99 -14.10 -20.25
N LEU A 224 9.92 -13.71 -19.37
CA LEU A 224 9.55 -13.12 -18.09
C LEU A 224 8.96 -11.73 -18.24
N LYS A 225 9.51 -10.89 -19.14
CA LYS A 225 8.96 -9.57 -19.50
C LYS A 225 7.53 -9.70 -20.02
N GLU A 226 7.30 -10.58 -21.00
CA GLU A 226 5.98 -10.78 -21.61
C GLU A 226 4.96 -11.33 -20.60
N PHE A 227 5.38 -12.27 -19.75
CA PHE A 227 4.53 -12.80 -18.68
C PHE A 227 4.10 -11.70 -17.71
N LEU A 228 5.03 -10.88 -17.22
CA LEU A 228 4.72 -9.80 -16.27
C LEU A 228 3.90 -8.67 -16.92
N ARG A 229 4.21 -8.33 -18.18
CA ARG A 229 3.44 -7.36 -18.95
C ARG A 229 1.99 -7.84 -19.15
N THR A 230 1.81 -9.09 -19.54
CA THR A 230 0.47 -9.69 -19.72
C THR A 230 -0.28 -9.76 -18.39
N SER A 231 0.41 -10.11 -17.30
CA SER A 231 -0.19 -10.13 -15.95
C SER A 231 -0.68 -8.76 -15.50
N ALA A 232 0.06 -7.70 -15.85
CA ALA A 232 -0.32 -6.31 -15.56
C ALA A 232 -1.51 -5.84 -16.39
N LEU A 233 -1.54 -6.17 -17.66
CA LEU A 233 -2.56 -5.64 -18.59
C LEU A 233 -3.86 -6.44 -18.57
N TYR A 234 -3.80 -7.77 -18.44
CA TYR A 234 -4.93 -8.67 -18.64
C TYR A 234 -5.14 -9.65 -17.50
N GLY A 235 -4.21 -9.71 -16.53
CA GLY A 235 -4.28 -10.64 -15.40
C GLY A 235 -5.29 -10.21 -14.33
N LYS A 236 -5.58 -11.14 -13.40
CA LYS A 236 -6.43 -10.86 -12.23
C LYS A 236 -5.86 -9.78 -11.32
N LEU A 237 -4.56 -9.49 -11.43
CA LEU A 237 -3.84 -8.47 -10.65
C LEU A 237 -3.62 -7.15 -11.41
N GLN A 238 -4.31 -6.93 -12.54
CA GLN A 238 -4.19 -5.73 -13.37
C GLN A 238 -4.46 -4.39 -12.62
N ARG A 239 -5.09 -4.43 -11.46
CA ARG A 239 -5.29 -3.25 -10.61
C ARG A 239 -4.18 -3.07 -9.56
N GLN A 240 -3.39 -4.10 -9.36
CA GLN A 240 -2.28 -4.11 -8.40
C GLN A 240 -0.93 -3.93 -9.09
N ILE A 241 -0.74 -4.55 -10.24
CA ILE A 241 0.52 -4.55 -10.98
C ILE A 241 0.35 -3.66 -12.22
N ASP A 242 1.26 -2.72 -12.39
CA ASP A 242 1.51 -1.98 -13.63
C ASP A 242 2.85 -2.40 -14.22
N PHE A 243 3.13 -2.02 -15.46
CA PHE A 243 4.35 -2.40 -16.17
C PHE A 243 4.84 -1.24 -17.04
N THR A 244 6.13 -0.96 -16.97
CA THR A 244 6.74 0.07 -17.81
C THR A 244 7.84 -0.51 -18.69
N THR A 245 7.96 0.04 -19.90
CA THR A 245 9.06 -0.21 -20.87
C THR A 245 9.82 1.06 -21.18
N SER A 246 9.64 2.11 -20.37
CA SER A 246 10.35 3.37 -20.58
C SER A 246 11.80 3.24 -20.14
N PRO A 247 12.78 3.45 -21.03
CA PRO A 247 14.19 3.36 -20.67
C PRO A 247 14.67 4.51 -19.77
N ASP A 248 13.91 5.60 -19.72
CA ASP A 248 14.27 6.82 -18.99
C ASP A 248 13.49 7.00 -17.69
N ILE A 249 12.72 5.97 -17.26
CA ILE A 249 11.86 6.05 -16.10
C ILE A 249 12.65 6.27 -14.82
N VAL A 250 12.18 7.21 -13.99
CA VAL A 250 12.73 7.49 -12.66
C VAL A 250 11.60 7.66 -11.64
N SER A 251 11.94 7.68 -10.36
CA SER A 251 10.95 7.72 -9.28
C SER A 251 9.94 8.87 -9.38
N SER A 252 10.36 10.06 -9.83
CA SER A 252 9.46 11.21 -9.93
C SER A 252 8.37 11.06 -10.99
N ASP A 253 8.58 10.24 -12.03
CA ASP A 253 7.60 10.00 -13.09
C ASP A 253 6.43 9.14 -12.62
N LEU A 254 6.62 8.42 -11.52
CA LEU A 254 5.66 7.46 -10.99
C LEU A 254 4.82 8.03 -9.83
N VAL A 255 5.04 9.29 -9.45
CA VAL A 255 4.23 9.97 -8.44
C VAL A 255 2.78 10.04 -8.91
N GLY A 256 1.85 9.56 -8.08
CA GLY A 256 0.42 9.51 -8.38
C GLY A 256 -0.03 8.26 -9.15
N ASN A 257 0.84 7.28 -9.38
CA ASN A 257 0.42 5.98 -9.92
C ASN A 257 -0.49 5.25 -8.93
N ARG A 258 -1.61 4.69 -9.43
CA ARG A 258 -2.68 4.09 -8.61
C ARG A 258 -2.50 2.60 -8.34
N HIS A 259 -1.53 1.97 -8.97
CA HIS A 259 -1.23 0.56 -8.76
C HIS A 259 -0.46 0.37 -7.45
N ALA A 260 -0.49 -0.84 -6.93
CA ALA A 260 0.30 -1.21 -5.77
C ALA A 260 1.79 -1.22 -6.10
N CYS A 261 2.12 -1.56 -7.34
CA CYS A 261 3.48 -1.63 -7.86
C CYS A 261 3.52 -1.48 -9.38
N ILE A 262 4.70 -1.11 -9.87
CA ILE A 262 5.01 -0.97 -11.30
C ILE A 262 6.29 -1.78 -11.57
N VAL A 263 6.20 -2.81 -12.38
CA VAL A 263 7.37 -3.61 -12.78
C VAL A 263 8.14 -2.84 -13.85
N ASP A 264 9.45 -2.68 -13.63
CA ASP A 264 10.35 -2.08 -14.61
C ASP A 264 10.83 -3.15 -15.60
N GLY A 265 10.23 -3.15 -16.78
CA GLY A 265 10.52 -4.16 -17.80
C GLY A 265 11.92 -4.04 -18.41
N GLU A 266 12.48 -2.82 -18.46
CA GLU A 266 13.82 -2.62 -19.01
C GLU A 266 14.94 -2.96 -18.02
N ALA A 267 14.62 -3.04 -16.73
CA ALA A 267 15.58 -3.39 -15.68
C ALA A 267 15.58 -4.87 -15.29
N ILE A 268 14.76 -5.71 -15.93
CA ILE A 268 14.72 -7.14 -15.65
C ILE A 268 16.04 -7.79 -16.03
N ILE A 269 16.60 -8.63 -15.15
CA ILE A 269 17.82 -9.39 -15.40
C ILE A 269 17.50 -10.86 -15.21
N VAL A 270 17.89 -11.69 -16.20
CA VAL A 270 17.70 -13.13 -16.14
C VAL A 270 19.02 -13.84 -16.42
N LYS A 271 19.37 -14.79 -15.57
CA LYS A 271 20.49 -15.71 -15.78
C LYS A 271 20.09 -17.12 -15.37
N ASP A 272 19.74 -17.92 -16.35
CA ASP A 272 19.18 -19.27 -16.16
C ASP A 272 17.90 -19.22 -15.30
N ASN A 273 17.92 -19.75 -14.09
CA ASN A 273 16.80 -19.70 -13.15
C ASN A 273 16.92 -18.56 -12.09
N ARG A 274 17.92 -17.71 -12.21
CA ARG A 274 18.09 -16.54 -11.34
C ARG A 274 17.57 -15.31 -12.01
N VAL A 275 16.70 -14.58 -11.32
CA VAL A 275 16.10 -13.36 -11.85
C VAL A 275 16.24 -12.21 -10.87
N VAL A 276 16.39 -11.01 -11.39
CA VAL A 276 16.32 -9.77 -10.61
C VAL A 276 15.21 -8.94 -11.21
N LEU A 277 14.23 -8.57 -10.38
CA LEU A 277 13.14 -7.68 -10.74
C LEU A 277 13.26 -6.37 -9.98
N TYR A 278 13.04 -5.28 -10.65
CA TYR A 278 12.92 -3.95 -10.08
C TYR A 278 11.47 -3.53 -10.12
N VAL A 279 10.93 -3.20 -8.95
CA VAL A 279 9.49 -2.95 -8.78
C VAL A 279 9.31 -1.64 -8.05
N TRP A 280 8.86 -0.63 -8.77
CA TRP A 280 8.54 0.70 -8.24
C TRP A 280 7.19 0.69 -7.51
N TYR A 281 7.02 1.59 -6.55
CA TYR A 281 5.72 1.82 -5.93
C TYR A 281 5.62 3.23 -5.33
N ASP A 282 4.51 3.90 -5.62
CA ASP A 282 4.15 5.12 -4.90
C ASP A 282 3.67 4.73 -3.50
N ASN A 283 4.56 4.87 -2.52
CA ASN A 283 4.31 4.43 -1.15
C ASN A 283 3.28 5.29 -0.39
N GLU A 284 2.83 6.39 -0.96
CA GLU A 284 1.79 7.28 -0.44
C GLU A 284 0.48 7.10 -1.19
N PHE A 285 0.38 7.56 -2.42
CA PHE A 285 -0.86 7.56 -3.20
C PHE A 285 -1.24 6.17 -3.69
N GLY A 286 -0.30 5.41 -4.25
CA GLY A 286 -0.53 4.04 -4.71
C GLY A 286 -1.01 3.14 -3.58
N TYR A 287 -0.38 3.24 -2.40
CA TYR A 287 -0.82 2.54 -1.20
C TYR A 287 -2.23 2.98 -0.76
N SER A 288 -2.51 4.28 -0.73
CA SER A 288 -3.83 4.81 -0.38
C SER A 288 -4.93 4.28 -1.31
N CYS A 289 -4.62 4.12 -2.60
CA CYS A 289 -5.53 3.47 -3.55
C CYS A 289 -5.82 2.00 -3.18
N GLN A 290 -4.83 1.25 -2.66
CA GLN A 290 -5.07 -0.12 -2.20
C GLN A 290 -5.94 -0.14 -0.94
N VAL A 291 -5.73 0.78 0.00
CA VAL A 291 -6.61 0.95 1.18
C VAL A 291 -8.06 1.16 0.73
N VAL A 292 -8.29 2.09 -0.21
CA VAL A 292 -9.65 2.34 -0.74
C VAL A 292 -10.26 1.07 -1.35
N ARG A 293 -9.48 0.25 -2.08
CA ARG A 293 -9.97 -1.02 -2.64
C ARG A 293 -10.38 -2.02 -1.55
N VAL A 294 -9.64 -2.09 -0.45
CA VAL A 294 -10.03 -2.92 0.71
C VAL A 294 -11.31 -2.39 1.34
N VAL A 295 -11.42 -1.08 1.55
CA VAL A 295 -12.63 -0.43 2.10
C VAL A 295 -13.85 -0.69 1.20
N GLN A 296 -13.70 -0.59 -0.12
CA GLN A 296 -14.77 -0.92 -1.08
C GLN A 296 -15.24 -2.36 -0.90
N LYS A 297 -14.31 -3.31 -0.77
CA LYS A 297 -14.64 -4.71 -0.51
C LYS A 297 -15.38 -4.89 0.82
N MET A 298 -14.91 -4.22 1.90
CA MET A 298 -15.59 -4.22 3.20
C MET A 298 -17.02 -3.66 3.11
N ALA A 299 -17.23 -2.67 2.23
CA ALA A 299 -18.53 -2.06 1.97
C ALA A 299 -19.41 -2.87 1.00
N GLY A 300 -18.96 -4.04 0.53
CA GLY A 300 -19.70 -4.85 -0.43
C GLY A 300 -19.70 -4.29 -1.87
N ILE A 301 -18.84 -3.31 -2.17
CA ILE A 301 -18.73 -2.71 -3.49
C ILE A 301 -17.74 -3.53 -4.32
N ALA A 302 -18.19 -4.04 -5.46
CA ALA A 302 -17.38 -4.74 -6.44
C ALA A 302 -17.36 -3.98 -7.77
N TYR A 303 -16.16 -3.83 -8.33
CA TYR A 303 -16.00 -3.33 -9.68
C TYR A 303 -15.49 -4.46 -10.58
N PRO A 304 -16.08 -4.66 -11.75
CA PRO A 304 -15.61 -5.66 -12.70
C PRO A 304 -14.16 -5.34 -13.13
N LEU A 305 -13.38 -6.37 -13.38
CA LEU A 305 -12.13 -6.27 -14.10
C LEU A 305 -12.48 -6.20 -15.60
N ILE A 306 -11.83 -5.35 -16.36
CA ILE A 306 -12.04 -5.22 -17.80
C ILE A 306 -10.66 -5.18 -18.46
N PRO A 307 -10.33 -6.19 -19.29
CA PRO A 307 -11.07 -7.42 -19.56
C PRO A 307 -11.12 -8.37 -18.34
N GLU A 308 -12.18 -9.19 -18.23
CA GLU A 308 -12.35 -10.10 -17.09
C GLU A 308 -11.33 -11.24 -17.08
N ASN A 309 -10.90 -11.71 -18.25
CA ASN A 309 -9.86 -12.73 -18.42
C ASN A 309 -9.14 -12.56 -19.76
N ALA A 310 -7.86 -12.88 -19.80
CA ALA A 310 -7.11 -12.96 -21.06
C ALA A 310 -7.65 -14.05 -21.99
N GLN A 311 -8.22 -15.14 -21.44
CA GLN A 311 -8.86 -16.22 -22.21
C GLN A 311 -10.12 -15.76 -22.93
N ASP A 312 -10.85 -14.78 -22.38
CA ASP A 312 -12.06 -14.22 -23.01
C ASP A 312 -11.71 -13.28 -24.18
N MET A 313 -10.46 -12.88 -24.30
CA MET A 313 -9.93 -12.03 -25.38
C MET A 313 -9.37 -12.81 -26.57
N GLY A 314 -9.37 -14.17 -26.53
CA GLY A 314 -8.92 -15.00 -27.64
C GLY A 314 -7.39 -15.06 -27.80
N PHE A 315 -6.61 -14.80 -26.72
CA PHE A 315 -5.16 -14.96 -26.70
C PHE A 315 -4.73 -16.16 -25.89
#